data_82d3220ceb90f6343aa9a0c293f89f24
#
_entry.id   82d3220ceb90f6343aa9a0c293f89f24
#
_cell.length_a   1.000
_cell.length_b   1.000
_cell.length_c   1.000
_cell.angle_alpha   90.00
_cell.angle_beta   90.00
_cell.angle_gamma   90.00
#
_symmetry.space_group_name_H-M   'P 1'
#
loop_
_entity.id
_entity.type
_entity.pdbx_description
1 polymer ?
#
loop_
_entity_poly.entity_id
_entity_poly.type
_entity_poly.pdbx_seq_one_letter_code
_entity_poly.pdbx_strand_id
1 'polypeptide(L)'
;MFLENTVNHKEQFGWIEVICGSMFSGKTEELIRRLKRAQFAKQKVEIFKPSIDTRYDEEMVVSHNKNEIRSTPVPAAANIAILAQGCDVVGIDEAQFFDDEIVKICNDLANSGIRVIVAGLDMDFKGNPFGPMPALMATAEYVTKVHAVCTRTGNLANYSYRKTDNDNLVFLGETEEYEPLSRAAYYQAMWKDQENKDTEKIKTQKNKD
;
A
#
# COMPACT_ATOMS: atom_id res chain seq x y z
N MET A 1 9.42 -14.78 11.72
CA MET A 1 10.48 -15.60 11.06
C MET A 1 9.90 -16.07 9.74
N PHE A 2 10.44 -15.63 8.62
CA PHE A 2 9.99 -16.07 7.31
C PHE A 2 10.56 -17.47 7.08
N LEU A 3 9.72 -18.49 7.12
CA LEU A 3 10.11 -19.82 6.65
C LEU A 3 9.96 -19.77 5.12
N GLU A 4 11.06 -19.61 4.41
CA GLU A 4 11.09 -19.93 2.98
C GLU A 4 10.74 -21.40 2.87
N ASN A 5 9.60 -21.70 2.22
CA ASN A 5 9.22 -23.08 1.97
C ASN A 5 10.34 -23.77 1.21
N THR A 6 10.85 -24.86 1.76
CA THR A 6 11.71 -25.79 1.04
C THR A 6 10.88 -26.40 -0.08
N VAL A 7 11.08 -25.87 -1.27
CA VAL A 7 10.33 -26.23 -2.47
C VAL A 7 10.54 -27.72 -2.77
N ASN A 8 9.45 -28.44 -2.81
CA ASN A 8 9.45 -29.76 -3.45
C ASN A 8 9.58 -29.51 -4.96
N HIS A 9 10.73 -29.77 -5.56
CA HIS A 9 11.08 -29.45 -6.95
C HIS A 9 10.15 -30.06 -8.03
N LYS A 10 9.11 -30.80 -7.64
CA LYS A 10 8.14 -31.40 -8.56
C LYS A 10 6.86 -30.62 -8.74
N GLU A 11 6.55 -29.67 -7.85
CA GLU A 11 5.35 -28.83 -7.93
C GLU A 11 5.76 -27.39 -7.61
N GLN A 12 5.97 -26.59 -8.66
CA GLN A 12 6.22 -25.15 -8.51
C GLN A 12 4.87 -24.44 -8.35
N PHE A 13 4.43 -24.27 -7.11
CA PHE A 13 3.38 -23.30 -6.80
C PHE A 13 4.03 -21.98 -6.38
N GLY A 14 3.49 -20.89 -6.89
CA GLY A 14 3.77 -19.55 -6.36
C GLY A 14 2.97 -19.32 -5.07
N TRP A 15 3.06 -18.13 -4.54
CA TRP A 15 2.29 -17.67 -3.38
C TRP A 15 2.18 -16.16 -3.39
N ILE A 16 1.25 -15.64 -2.59
CA ILE A 16 1.00 -14.20 -2.44
C ILE A 16 1.50 -13.75 -1.06
N GLU A 17 2.29 -12.68 -1.06
CA GLU A 17 2.73 -11.96 0.14
C GLU A 17 2.15 -10.56 0.11
N VAL A 18 1.46 -10.15 1.18
CA VAL A 18 0.94 -8.79 1.32
C VAL A 18 1.71 -8.05 2.41
N ILE A 19 2.23 -6.88 2.08
CA ILE A 19 2.83 -5.92 2.99
C ILE A 19 1.86 -4.75 3.12
N CYS A 20 1.21 -4.62 4.27
CA CYS A 20 0.19 -3.59 4.50
C CYS A 20 0.52 -2.71 5.70
N GLY A 21 -0.14 -1.57 5.82
CA GLY A 21 0.01 -0.62 6.93
C GLY A 21 -0.22 0.82 6.51
N SER A 22 -0.14 1.74 7.47
CA SER A 22 -0.34 3.18 7.24
C SER A 22 0.76 3.80 6.37
N MET A 23 0.58 5.05 5.98
CA MET A 23 1.68 5.84 5.41
C MET A 23 2.85 5.91 6.40
N PHE A 24 4.06 6.06 5.88
CA PHE A 24 5.34 6.13 6.64
C PHE A 24 5.69 4.88 7.45
N SER A 25 5.06 3.74 7.17
CA SER A 25 5.29 2.48 7.91
C SER A 25 6.40 1.60 7.32
N GLY A 26 7.03 2.01 6.20
CA GLY A 26 8.12 1.25 5.58
C GLY A 26 7.67 0.13 4.64
N LYS A 27 6.44 0.18 4.11
CA LYS A 27 5.92 -0.84 3.16
C LYS A 27 6.80 -0.97 1.92
N THR A 28 7.10 0.15 1.27
CA THR A 28 7.91 0.20 0.06
C THR A 28 9.36 -0.26 0.33
N GLU A 29 9.94 0.10 1.48
CA GLU A 29 11.25 -0.42 1.91
C GLU A 29 11.25 -1.94 2.03
N GLU A 30 10.23 -2.50 2.66
CA GLU A 30 10.12 -3.95 2.84
C GLU A 30 9.86 -4.66 1.51
N LEU A 31 9.04 -4.09 0.62
CA LEU A 31 8.86 -4.58 -0.75
C LEU A 31 10.19 -4.62 -1.49
N ILE A 32 10.91 -3.50 -1.56
CA ILE A 32 12.22 -3.39 -2.22
C ILE A 32 13.21 -4.38 -1.60
N ARG A 33 13.24 -4.53 -0.29
CA ARG A 33 14.11 -5.47 0.40
C ARG A 33 13.87 -6.91 -0.05
N ARG A 34 12.60 -7.35 -0.16
CA ARG A 34 12.24 -8.71 -0.62
C ARG A 34 12.62 -8.90 -2.09
N LEU A 35 12.33 -7.92 -2.94
CA LEU A 35 12.62 -7.99 -4.38
C LEU A 35 14.13 -7.99 -4.67
N LYS A 36 14.92 -7.18 -3.96
CA LYS A 36 16.40 -7.22 -4.07
C LYS A 36 16.96 -8.58 -3.67
N ARG A 37 16.41 -9.25 -2.65
CA ARG A 37 16.81 -10.61 -2.28
C ARG A 37 16.52 -11.61 -3.42
N ALA A 38 15.36 -11.51 -4.08
CA ALA A 38 15.04 -12.33 -5.23
C ALA A 38 16.03 -12.10 -6.40
N GLN A 39 16.37 -10.83 -6.67
CA GLN A 39 17.39 -10.48 -7.67
C GLN A 39 18.77 -11.06 -7.33
N PHE A 40 19.20 -11.03 -6.05
CA PHE A 40 20.44 -11.68 -5.62
C PHE A 40 20.40 -13.20 -5.84
N ALA A 41 19.23 -13.83 -5.73
CA ALA A 41 19.01 -15.22 -6.07
C ALA A 41 18.92 -15.48 -7.59
N LYS A 42 19.18 -14.46 -8.43
CA LYS A 42 19.13 -14.49 -9.90
C LYS A 42 17.75 -14.84 -10.46
N GLN A 43 16.69 -14.59 -9.69
CA GLN A 43 15.33 -14.69 -10.15
C GLN A 43 14.98 -13.50 -11.05
N LYS A 44 14.14 -13.75 -12.06
CA LYS A 44 13.63 -12.71 -12.93
C LYS A 44 12.51 -11.95 -12.21
N VAL A 45 12.77 -10.71 -11.85
CA VAL A 45 11.88 -9.84 -11.07
C VAL A 45 11.33 -8.74 -11.95
N GLU A 46 10.01 -8.52 -11.89
CA GLU A 46 9.34 -7.35 -12.47
C GLU A 46 8.52 -6.67 -11.38
N ILE A 47 8.41 -5.33 -11.48
CA ILE A 47 7.72 -4.51 -10.48
C ILE A 47 6.72 -3.61 -11.17
N PHE A 48 5.50 -3.57 -10.65
CA PHE A 48 4.40 -2.77 -11.17
C PHE A 48 3.91 -1.76 -10.14
N LYS A 49 3.48 -0.60 -10.62
CA LYS A 49 2.75 0.40 -9.84
C LYS A 49 1.60 0.98 -10.67
N PRO A 50 0.52 1.48 -10.06
CA PRO A 50 -0.55 2.13 -10.81
C PRO A 50 -0.05 3.46 -11.41
N SER A 51 -0.40 3.72 -12.68
CA SER A 51 0.00 4.95 -13.40
C SER A 51 -0.54 6.24 -12.78
N ILE A 52 -1.54 6.14 -11.91
CA ILE A 52 -2.06 7.29 -11.14
C ILE A 52 -1.05 7.81 -10.11
N ASP A 53 -0.09 6.98 -9.68
CA ASP A 53 0.95 7.40 -8.73
C ASP A 53 2.09 8.12 -9.44
N THR A 54 1.97 9.45 -9.51
CA THR A 54 2.93 10.36 -10.15
C THR A 54 3.85 11.09 -9.14
N ARG A 55 3.88 10.66 -7.87
CA ARG A 55 4.65 11.33 -6.80
C ARG A 55 6.16 11.30 -7.01
N TYR A 56 6.65 10.29 -7.71
CA TYR A 56 8.06 10.10 -8.03
C TYR A 56 8.22 9.87 -9.55
N ASP A 57 9.47 9.76 -10.02
CA ASP A 57 9.77 9.43 -11.41
C ASP A 57 8.90 8.24 -11.87
N GLU A 58 8.29 8.38 -13.07
CA GLU A 58 7.27 7.45 -13.57
C GLU A 58 7.76 5.98 -13.58
N GLU A 59 9.06 5.78 -13.74
CA GLU A 59 9.68 4.45 -13.85
C GLU A 59 10.33 3.94 -12.55
N MET A 60 10.16 4.61 -11.41
CA MET A 60 10.86 4.21 -10.18
C MET A 60 9.88 3.98 -9.03
N VAL A 61 10.09 2.91 -8.27
CA VAL A 61 9.57 2.77 -6.91
C VAL A 61 10.64 3.30 -5.97
N VAL A 62 10.31 4.37 -5.26
CA VAL A 62 11.24 5.07 -4.38
C VAL A 62 10.74 4.97 -2.95
N SER A 63 11.56 4.47 -2.05
CA SER A 63 11.27 4.54 -0.61
C SER A 63 11.66 5.92 -0.04
N HIS A 64 11.07 6.31 1.10
CA HIS A 64 11.44 7.54 1.79
C HIS A 64 12.94 7.67 2.07
N ASN A 65 13.67 6.56 2.14
CA ASN A 65 15.13 6.52 2.32
C ASN A 65 15.92 6.51 1.00
N LYS A 66 15.31 6.88 -0.14
CA LYS A 66 15.93 6.92 -1.47
C LYS A 66 16.49 5.57 -1.97
N ASN A 67 15.99 4.45 -1.44
CA ASN A 67 16.20 3.16 -2.07
C ASN A 67 15.26 3.04 -3.27
N GLU A 68 15.85 2.89 -4.45
CA GLU A 68 15.14 2.89 -5.73
C GLU A 68 15.22 1.50 -6.36
N ILE A 69 14.14 1.12 -7.03
CA ILE A 69 14.12 -0.02 -7.92
C ILE A 69 13.23 0.33 -9.12
N ARG A 70 13.68 -0.04 -10.31
CA ARG A 70 12.91 0.26 -11.53
C ARG A 70 11.57 -0.45 -11.48
N SER A 71 10.51 0.27 -11.86
CA SER A 71 9.15 -0.24 -11.91
C SER A 71 8.46 0.13 -13.22
N THR A 72 7.47 -0.66 -13.60
CA THR A 72 6.64 -0.44 -14.78
C THR A 72 5.29 0.12 -14.34
N PRO A 73 4.98 1.40 -14.63
CA PRO A 73 3.66 1.95 -14.37
C PRO A 73 2.64 1.32 -15.33
N VAL A 74 1.50 0.92 -14.79
CA VAL A 74 0.42 0.29 -15.56
C VAL A 74 -0.93 0.97 -15.28
N PRO A 75 -1.75 1.17 -16.32
CA PRO A 75 -3.05 1.84 -16.17
C PRO A 75 -4.12 0.97 -15.51
N ALA A 76 -4.01 -0.35 -15.59
CA ALA A 76 -4.97 -1.30 -15.03
C ALA A 76 -4.29 -2.60 -14.60
N ALA A 77 -4.92 -3.32 -13.68
CA ALA A 77 -4.43 -4.60 -13.17
C ALA A 77 -4.24 -5.65 -14.29
N ALA A 78 -5.10 -5.67 -15.30
CA ALA A 78 -5.03 -6.59 -16.44
C ALA A 78 -3.69 -6.51 -17.20
N ASN A 79 -3.02 -5.35 -17.24
CA ASN A 79 -1.72 -5.19 -17.88
C ASN A 79 -0.63 -6.01 -17.18
N ILE A 80 -0.73 -6.21 -15.87
CA ILE A 80 0.22 -7.00 -15.09
C ILE A 80 0.24 -8.44 -15.58
N ALA A 81 -0.92 -9.05 -15.84
CA ALA A 81 -1.03 -10.44 -16.30
C ALA A 81 -0.25 -10.68 -17.62
N ILE A 82 -0.21 -9.67 -18.50
CA ILE A 82 0.49 -9.77 -19.78
C ILE A 82 2.01 -9.58 -19.60
N LEU A 83 2.38 -8.56 -18.81
CA LEU A 83 3.79 -8.14 -18.68
C LEU A 83 4.58 -9.05 -17.72
N ALA A 84 3.92 -9.76 -16.81
CA ALA A 84 4.53 -10.67 -15.85
C ALA A 84 4.93 -12.03 -16.45
N GLN A 85 4.69 -12.27 -17.73
CA GLN A 85 5.00 -13.55 -18.35
C GLN A 85 6.50 -13.88 -18.29
N GLY A 86 6.78 -15.08 -17.80
CA GLY A 86 8.14 -15.59 -17.64
C GLY A 86 8.94 -14.92 -16.52
N CYS A 87 8.29 -14.21 -15.58
CA CYS A 87 8.90 -13.78 -14.34
C CYS A 87 8.86 -14.89 -13.28
N ASP A 88 9.84 -14.90 -12.38
CA ASP A 88 9.86 -15.76 -11.19
C ASP A 88 9.18 -15.06 -10.01
N VAL A 89 9.33 -13.73 -9.94
CA VAL A 89 8.81 -12.87 -8.86
C VAL A 89 8.20 -11.61 -9.44
N VAL A 90 7.01 -11.26 -8.96
CA VAL A 90 6.29 -10.02 -9.29
C VAL A 90 6.13 -9.19 -8.02
N GLY A 91 6.56 -7.94 -8.08
CA GLY A 91 6.29 -6.91 -7.07
C GLY A 91 5.16 -5.97 -7.53
N ILE A 92 4.27 -5.61 -6.63
CA ILE A 92 3.19 -4.65 -6.90
C ILE A 92 3.20 -3.62 -5.76
N ASP A 93 3.45 -2.36 -6.08
CA ASP A 93 3.37 -1.27 -5.10
C ASP A 93 2.08 -0.47 -5.24
N GLU A 94 1.67 0.23 -4.18
CA GLU A 94 0.48 1.09 -4.10
C GLU A 94 -0.81 0.36 -4.56
N ALA A 95 -0.94 -0.91 -4.18
CA ALA A 95 -1.97 -1.81 -4.68
C ALA A 95 -3.41 -1.34 -4.38
N GLN A 96 -3.64 -0.49 -3.38
CA GLN A 96 -4.94 0.08 -3.05
C GLN A 96 -5.54 0.95 -4.17
N PHE A 97 -4.75 1.36 -5.15
CA PHE A 97 -5.21 2.17 -6.27
C PHE A 97 -5.59 1.36 -7.51
N PHE A 98 -5.40 0.05 -7.50
CA PHE A 98 -5.91 -0.82 -8.55
C PHE A 98 -7.39 -1.13 -8.34
N ASP A 99 -8.03 -1.61 -9.40
CA ASP A 99 -9.38 -2.19 -9.35
C ASP A 99 -9.38 -3.58 -8.68
N ASP A 100 -10.57 -4.11 -8.37
CA ASP A 100 -10.72 -5.40 -7.69
C ASP A 100 -10.22 -6.60 -8.53
N GLU A 101 -9.98 -6.42 -9.83
CA GLU A 101 -9.44 -7.45 -10.71
C GLU A 101 -8.02 -7.86 -10.29
N ILE A 102 -7.27 -6.98 -9.62
CA ILE A 102 -5.93 -7.26 -9.11
C ILE A 102 -5.90 -8.50 -8.22
N VAL A 103 -6.95 -8.77 -7.47
CA VAL A 103 -7.04 -9.94 -6.58
C VAL A 103 -7.00 -11.23 -7.39
N LYS A 104 -7.82 -11.29 -8.47
CA LYS A 104 -7.82 -12.43 -9.38
C LYS A 104 -6.48 -12.59 -10.08
N ILE A 105 -5.89 -11.51 -10.54
CA ILE A 105 -4.60 -11.51 -11.24
C ILE A 105 -3.48 -12.03 -10.33
N CYS A 106 -3.41 -11.59 -9.08
CA CYS A 106 -2.45 -12.10 -8.11
C CYS A 106 -2.61 -13.61 -7.89
N ASN A 107 -3.85 -14.11 -7.77
CA ASN A 107 -4.12 -15.53 -7.65
C ASN A 107 -3.71 -16.32 -8.92
N ASP A 108 -4.02 -15.82 -10.10
CA ASP A 108 -3.68 -16.48 -11.38
C ASP A 108 -2.14 -16.55 -11.55
N LEU A 109 -1.41 -15.50 -11.20
CA LEU A 109 0.06 -15.48 -11.21
C LEU A 109 0.64 -16.47 -10.20
N ALA A 110 0.13 -16.50 -8.97
CA ALA A 110 0.57 -17.44 -7.95
C ALA A 110 0.29 -18.90 -8.36
N ASN A 111 -0.90 -19.17 -8.91
CA ASN A 111 -1.26 -20.48 -9.43
C ASN A 111 -0.38 -20.94 -10.61
N SER A 112 0.21 -19.99 -11.35
CA SER A 112 1.17 -20.29 -12.43
C SER A 112 2.62 -20.44 -11.95
N GLY A 113 2.87 -20.42 -10.63
CA GLY A 113 4.17 -20.64 -10.04
C GLY A 113 4.97 -19.37 -9.74
N ILE A 114 4.38 -18.18 -9.89
CA ILE A 114 5.05 -16.90 -9.65
C ILE A 114 4.88 -16.51 -8.18
N ARG A 115 5.97 -16.06 -7.55
CA ARG A 115 5.92 -15.41 -6.25
C ARG A 115 5.41 -13.98 -6.41
N VAL A 116 4.29 -13.62 -5.80
CA VAL A 116 3.68 -12.30 -5.89
C VAL A 116 3.85 -11.56 -4.56
N ILE A 117 4.45 -10.36 -4.58
CA ILE A 117 4.67 -9.54 -3.39
C ILE A 117 3.93 -8.22 -3.58
N VAL A 118 2.91 -7.99 -2.79
CA VAL A 118 2.02 -6.81 -2.90
C VAL A 118 2.27 -5.88 -1.72
N ALA A 119 2.42 -4.58 -1.99
CA ALA A 119 2.47 -3.54 -0.96
C ALA A 119 1.34 -2.54 -1.16
N GLY A 120 0.70 -2.11 -0.06
CA GLY A 120 -0.38 -1.14 -0.14
C GLY A 120 -0.90 -0.67 1.21
N LEU A 121 -1.65 0.44 1.19
CA LEU A 121 -2.36 0.97 2.34
C LEU A 121 -3.56 0.09 2.68
N ASP A 122 -3.63 -0.43 3.90
CA ASP A 122 -4.76 -1.25 4.36
C ASP A 122 -6.01 -0.44 4.68
N MET A 123 -5.84 0.84 5.04
CA MET A 123 -6.93 1.77 5.32
C MET A 123 -6.72 3.10 4.61
N ASP A 124 -7.83 3.74 4.25
CA ASP A 124 -7.87 5.13 3.79
C ASP A 124 -7.67 6.13 4.95
N PHE A 125 -7.65 7.42 4.63
CA PHE A 125 -7.49 8.48 5.62
C PHE A 125 -8.69 8.62 6.58
N LYS A 126 -9.84 8.03 6.26
CA LYS A 126 -11.03 7.96 7.12
C LYS A 126 -11.03 6.74 8.04
N GLY A 127 -10.00 5.89 7.93
CA GLY A 127 -9.86 4.66 8.71
C GLY A 127 -10.71 3.50 8.19
N ASN A 128 -11.24 3.58 6.97
CA ASN A 128 -11.96 2.49 6.33
C ASN A 128 -10.99 1.58 5.56
N PRO A 129 -11.33 0.29 5.39
CA PRO A 129 -10.58 -0.61 4.52
C PRO A 129 -10.44 -0.02 3.11
N PHE A 130 -9.25 -0.10 2.50
CA PHE A 130 -8.97 0.63 1.27
C PHE A 130 -8.87 -0.29 0.05
N GLY A 131 -9.72 -0.03 -0.97
CA GLY A 131 -9.71 -0.68 -2.27
C GLY A 131 -9.65 -2.21 -2.18
N PRO A 132 -8.86 -2.87 -3.02
CA PRO A 132 -8.75 -4.32 -3.06
C PRO A 132 -7.93 -4.92 -1.91
N MET A 133 -7.30 -4.09 -1.06
CA MET A 133 -6.39 -4.57 -0.01
C MET A 133 -7.00 -5.59 0.95
N PRO A 134 -8.25 -5.45 1.44
CA PRO A 134 -8.86 -6.46 2.30
C PRO A 134 -8.98 -7.84 1.64
N ALA A 135 -9.33 -7.87 0.36
CA ALA A 135 -9.43 -9.12 -0.39
C ALA A 135 -8.05 -9.72 -0.69
N LEU A 136 -7.05 -8.90 -1.02
CA LEU A 136 -5.66 -9.33 -1.16
C LEU A 136 -5.11 -9.92 0.15
N MET A 137 -5.37 -9.27 1.28
CA MET A 137 -4.96 -9.79 2.60
C MET A 137 -5.65 -11.09 2.96
N ALA A 138 -6.90 -11.30 2.52
CA ALA A 138 -7.65 -12.53 2.79
C ALA A 138 -7.17 -13.71 1.93
N THR A 139 -6.68 -13.46 0.72
CA THR A 139 -6.23 -14.51 -0.22
C THR A 139 -4.74 -14.83 -0.13
N ALA A 140 -3.95 -13.95 0.50
CA ALA A 140 -2.50 -14.13 0.63
C ALA A 140 -2.13 -15.21 1.64
N GLU A 141 -1.10 -16.01 1.32
CA GLU A 141 -0.49 -16.96 2.26
C GLU A 141 0.26 -16.24 3.38
N TYR A 142 0.81 -15.05 3.10
CA TYR A 142 1.59 -14.28 4.07
C TYR A 142 1.15 -12.83 4.10
N VAL A 143 0.73 -12.37 5.29
CA VAL A 143 0.41 -10.97 5.53
C VAL A 143 1.37 -10.39 6.56
N THR A 144 2.07 -9.33 6.18
CA THR A 144 2.95 -8.56 7.05
C THR A 144 2.38 -7.17 7.25
N LYS A 145 1.84 -6.90 8.44
CA LYS A 145 1.39 -5.56 8.78
C LYS A 145 2.52 -4.79 9.43
N VAL A 146 2.99 -3.74 8.74
CA VAL A 146 4.04 -2.84 9.23
C VAL A 146 3.41 -1.57 9.83
N HIS A 147 4.11 -0.96 10.77
CA HIS A 147 3.60 0.17 11.54
C HIS A 147 4.55 1.35 11.45
N ALA A 148 3.99 2.54 11.36
CA ALA A 148 4.74 3.77 11.57
C ALA A 148 4.84 4.09 13.07
N VAL A 149 5.57 5.16 13.40
CA VAL A 149 5.59 5.73 14.74
C VAL A 149 4.66 6.94 14.79
N CYS A 150 3.75 6.97 15.77
CA CYS A 150 2.84 8.08 15.96
C CYS A 150 3.61 9.34 16.33
N THR A 151 3.49 10.38 15.54
CA THR A 151 4.18 11.66 15.75
C THR A 151 3.76 12.37 17.03
N ARG A 152 2.52 12.13 17.52
CA ARG A 152 1.98 12.77 18.72
C ARG A 152 2.25 12.01 20.01
N THR A 153 2.38 10.70 19.95
CA THR A 153 2.45 9.87 21.17
C THR A 153 3.68 8.97 21.26
N GLY A 154 4.43 8.81 20.17
CA GLY A 154 5.54 7.86 20.09
C GLY A 154 5.13 6.39 20.02
N ASN A 155 3.83 6.07 20.10
CA ASN A 155 3.31 4.71 20.01
C ASN A 155 3.21 4.23 18.56
N LEU A 156 2.86 2.94 18.37
CA LEU A 156 2.61 2.40 17.03
C LEU A 156 1.46 3.15 16.34
N ALA A 157 1.70 3.60 15.11
CA ALA A 157 0.73 4.27 14.25
C ALA A 157 0.15 3.29 13.24
N ASN A 158 -1.17 3.22 13.18
CA ASN A 158 -1.93 2.42 12.22
C ASN A 158 -2.78 3.28 11.27
N TYR A 159 -2.90 4.57 11.54
CA TYR A 159 -3.77 5.47 10.81
C TYR A 159 -2.97 6.52 10.08
N SER A 160 -3.39 6.82 8.84
CA SER A 160 -2.88 7.93 8.04
C SER A 160 -3.84 9.08 8.17
N TYR A 161 -3.59 10.00 9.12
CA TYR A 161 -4.43 11.16 9.33
C TYR A 161 -4.10 12.23 8.28
N ARG A 162 -5.13 12.73 7.59
CA ARG A 162 -4.99 13.82 6.60
C ARG A 162 -5.15 15.16 7.30
N LYS A 163 -4.18 16.05 7.15
CA LYS A 163 -4.14 17.37 7.77
C LYS A 163 -4.92 18.45 6.99
N THR A 164 -5.27 18.16 5.75
CA THR A 164 -5.96 19.09 4.83
C THR A 164 -7.45 18.77 4.71
N ASP A 165 -8.29 19.78 4.50
CA ASP A 165 -9.76 19.66 4.30
C ASP A 165 -10.15 19.13 2.91
N ASN A 166 -9.33 18.33 2.27
CA ASN A 166 -9.63 17.71 1.00
C ASN A 166 -10.32 16.35 1.22
N ASP A 167 -11.57 16.21 0.79
CA ASP A 167 -12.37 15.00 0.95
C ASP A 167 -12.18 13.95 -0.17
N ASN A 168 -11.37 14.24 -1.20
CA ASN A 168 -11.08 13.27 -2.26
C ASN A 168 -10.40 12.04 -1.68
N LEU A 169 -10.90 10.85 -1.99
CA LEU A 169 -10.35 9.59 -1.50
C LEU A 169 -8.89 9.42 -1.91
N VAL A 170 -8.59 9.70 -3.18
CA VAL A 170 -7.24 9.70 -3.72
C VAL A 170 -6.70 11.13 -3.68
N PHE A 171 -5.76 11.38 -2.79
CA PHE A 171 -4.97 12.60 -2.74
C PHE A 171 -3.52 12.21 -2.53
N LEU A 172 -2.73 12.37 -3.59
CA LEU A 172 -1.31 12.06 -3.58
C LEU A 172 -0.59 13.14 -2.79
N GLY A 173 -0.12 12.81 -1.60
CA GLY A 173 0.55 13.74 -0.70
C GLY A 173 1.64 13.03 0.11
N GLU A 174 2.49 13.85 0.72
CA GLU A 174 3.62 13.40 1.55
C GLU A 174 3.46 13.83 3.02
N THR A 175 4.57 14.10 3.69
CA THR A 175 4.60 14.46 5.12
C THR A 175 3.93 15.80 5.44
N GLU A 176 3.74 16.67 4.47
CA GLU A 176 3.04 17.94 4.69
C GLU A 176 1.52 17.73 4.80
N GLU A 177 0.96 16.78 4.06
CA GLU A 177 -0.47 16.50 3.99
C GLU A 177 -0.94 15.40 4.94
N TYR A 178 -0.06 14.47 5.30
CA TYR A 178 -0.40 13.30 6.11
C TYR A 178 0.46 13.18 7.37
N GLU A 179 -0.13 12.58 8.39
CA GLU A 179 0.51 12.32 9.67
C GLU A 179 0.19 10.89 10.15
N PRO A 180 1.19 10.08 10.50
CA PRO A 180 0.93 8.74 11.05
C PRO A 180 0.50 8.84 12.51
N LEU A 181 -0.68 8.33 12.84
CA LEU A 181 -1.24 8.41 14.18
C LEU A 181 -1.58 7.04 14.77
N SER A 182 -1.40 6.94 16.07
CA SER A 182 -1.97 5.84 16.87
C SER A 182 -3.50 5.94 16.88
N ARG A 183 -4.20 4.84 17.18
CA ARG A 183 -5.65 4.82 17.27
C ARG A 183 -6.22 5.96 18.14
N ALA A 184 -5.70 6.12 19.35
CA ALA A 184 -6.20 7.15 20.28
C ALA A 184 -5.99 8.56 19.71
N ALA A 185 -4.77 8.87 19.20
CA ALA A 185 -4.47 10.18 18.65
C ALA A 185 -5.30 10.49 17.38
N TYR A 186 -5.54 9.46 16.55
CA TYR A 186 -6.36 9.60 15.34
C TYR A 186 -7.81 9.98 15.66
N TYR A 187 -8.48 9.22 16.56
CA TYR A 187 -9.87 9.52 16.91
C TYR A 187 -10.02 10.84 17.66
N GLN A 188 -9.05 11.22 18.49
CA GLN A 188 -9.03 12.55 19.10
C GLN A 188 -8.91 13.68 18.07
N ALA A 189 -8.10 13.49 17.02
CA ALA A 189 -7.99 14.46 15.95
C ALA A 189 -9.29 14.56 15.15
N MET A 190 -9.87 13.43 14.74
CA MET A 190 -11.12 13.40 13.98
C MET A 190 -12.29 14.04 14.73
N TRP A 191 -12.39 13.86 16.05
CA TRP A 191 -13.43 14.50 16.86
C TRP A 191 -13.26 16.02 16.90
N LYS A 192 -12.04 16.52 17.08
CA LYS A 192 -11.76 17.95 17.05
C LYS A 192 -12.11 18.60 15.70
N ASP A 193 -11.81 17.91 14.61
CA ASP A 193 -12.15 18.39 13.28
C ASP A 193 -13.66 18.48 13.09
N GLN A 194 -14.40 17.48 13.60
CA GLN A 194 -15.86 17.49 13.55
C GLN A 194 -16.46 18.63 14.38
N GLU A 195 -15.98 18.85 15.60
CA GLU A 195 -16.42 19.97 16.47
C GLU A 195 -16.16 21.34 15.81
N ASN A 196 -15.01 21.50 15.15
CA ASN A 196 -14.67 22.73 14.44
C ASN A 196 -15.63 22.96 13.26
N LYS A 197 -15.88 21.94 12.43
CA LYS A 197 -16.80 22.01 11.30
C LYS A 197 -18.24 22.35 11.75
N ASP A 198 -18.70 21.78 12.83
CA ASP A 198 -20.04 22.06 13.37
C ASP A 198 -20.13 23.49 13.93
N THR A 199 -19.07 23.96 14.58
CA THR A 199 -18.99 25.35 15.08
C THR A 199 -19.00 26.36 13.95
N GLU A 200 -18.30 26.11 12.85
CA GLU A 200 -18.30 26.99 11.66
C GLU A 200 -19.67 27.04 10.98
N LYS A 201 -20.34 25.87 10.85
CA LYS A 201 -21.71 25.83 10.29
C LYS A 201 -22.68 26.69 11.11
N ILE A 202 -22.63 26.61 12.44
CA ILE A 202 -23.48 27.42 13.33
C ILE A 202 -23.19 28.90 13.17
N LYS A 203 -21.92 29.30 13.07
CA LYS A 203 -21.56 30.74 12.83
C LYS A 203 -22.05 31.24 11.49
N THR A 204 -21.96 30.42 10.44
CA THR A 204 -22.38 30.78 9.08
C THR A 204 -23.90 30.91 8.97
N GLN A 205 -24.68 30.12 9.73
CA GLN A 205 -26.13 30.23 9.80
C GLN A 205 -26.55 31.50 10.53
N LYS A 206 -25.90 31.86 11.65
CA LYS A 206 -26.22 33.08 12.42
C LYS A 206 -25.89 34.39 11.70
N ASN A 207 -25.05 34.37 10.69
CA ASN A 207 -24.71 35.55 9.89
C ASN A 207 -25.63 35.75 8.66
N LYS A 208 -26.58 34.84 8.43
CA LYS A 208 -27.55 34.90 7.33
C LYS A 208 -28.96 35.33 7.77
N ASP A 209 -29.18 35.34 9.07
CA ASP A 209 -30.40 35.88 9.74
C ASP A 209 -30.14 37.32 10.19
#